data_460dd62fbe3bc8c820069f941985bb8f
#
_entry.id   460dd62fbe3bc8c820069f941985bb8f
#
_cell.length_a   1.000
_cell.length_b   1.000
_cell.length_c   1.000
_cell.angle_alpha   90.00
_cell.angle_beta   90.00
_cell.angle_gamma   90.00
#
_symmetry.space_group_name_H-M   'P 1'
#
loop_
_entity.id
_entity.type
_entity.pdbx_description
1 polymer ?
#
loop_
_entity_poly.entity_id
_entity_poly.type
_entity_poly.pdbx_seq_one_letter_code
_entity_poly.pdbx_strand_id
1 'polypeptide(L)'
;ADGTPGELAIAGVQLADGYLGTPELSAARFPVRDGKRWYLTGDLAIRDAAGTFHCLGRIDNQVKVMGYRVELEEVDAHLRLTSGADVVGSIAWPLVDGMAHGIVSFIGAPTINSAGVIADLKRRIPPYMVPSRVIALEKMPLNQSGKVDRNALRQWLDRDAA
;
A
#
# COMPACT_ATOMS: atom_id res chain seq x y z
N ALA A 1 -6.31 4.95 -23.32
CA ALA A 1 -6.81 4.24 -24.52
C ALA A 1 -7.42 2.91 -24.07
N ASP A 2 -8.44 2.43 -24.79
CA ASP A 2 -9.05 1.13 -24.47
C ASP A 2 -7.98 0.03 -24.55
N GLY A 3 -8.04 -0.93 -23.62
CA GLY A 3 -7.06 -2.00 -23.51
C GLY A 3 -5.72 -1.62 -22.85
N THR A 4 -5.56 -0.39 -22.40
CA THR A 4 -4.32 0.05 -21.71
C THR A 4 -4.63 0.33 -20.24
N PRO A 5 -3.88 -0.26 -19.29
CA PRO A 5 -4.01 0.05 -17.87
C PRO A 5 -3.71 1.53 -17.58
N GLY A 6 -4.50 2.14 -16.70
CA GLY A 6 -4.33 3.51 -16.27
C GLY A 6 -5.02 3.78 -14.93
N GLU A 7 -4.72 4.92 -14.34
CA GLU A 7 -5.42 5.34 -13.12
C GLU A 7 -6.88 5.67 -13.42
N LEU A 8 -7.80 5.09 -12.64
CA LEU A 8 -9.21 5.40 -12.71
C LEU A 8 -9.44 6.82 -12.20
N ALA A 9 -10.09 7.64 -13.03
CA ALA A 9 -10.46 9.00 -12.67
C ALA A 9 -11.98 9.18 -12.74
N ILE A 10 -12.55 9.91 -11.78
CA ILE A 10 -13.98 10.19 -11.66
C ILE A 10 -14.22 11.68 -11.84
N ALA A 11 -15.29 12.05 -12.55
CA ALA A 11 -15.72 13.44 -12.70
C ALA A 11 -17.24 13.54 -12.53
N GLY A 12 -17.72 14.72 -12.16
CA GLY A 12 -19.15 14.99 -12.03
C GLY A 12 -19.48 15.84 -10.79
N VAL A 13 -20.78 16.07 -10.61
CA VAL A 13 -21.32 16.91 -9.53
C VAL A 13 -21.13 16.35 -8.12
N GLN A 14 -20.75 15.09 -8.01
CA GLN A 14 -20.55 14.42 -6.71
C GLN A 14 -19.12 14.59 -6.15
N LEU A 15 -18.22 15.26 -6.88
CA LEU A 15 -16.86 15.48 -6.40
C LEU A 15 -16.85 16.44 -5.23
N ALA A 16 -16.11 16.07 -4.16
CA ALA A 16 -15.81 16.99 -3.08
C ALA A 16 -14.95 18.17 -3.57
N ASP A 17 -14.97 19.30 -2.83
CA ASP A 17 -14.13 20.47 -3.16
C ASP A 17 -12.64 20.21 -2.90
N GLY A 18 -12.31 19.22 -2.08
CA GLY A 18 -10.93 18.84 -1.77
C GLY A 18 -10.81 18.25 -0.38
N TYR A 19 -9.58 18.14 0.08
CA TYR A 19 -9.24 17.73 1.43
C TYR A 19 -9.10 18.95 2.34
N LEU A 20 -9.76 18.92 3.47
CA LEU A 20 -9.72 20.02 4.45
C LEU A 20 -8.29 20.22 4.97
N GLY A 21 -7.81 21.46 4.95
CA GLY A 21 -6.51 21.84 5.49
C GLY A 21 -5.29 21.40 4.65
N THR A 22 -5.48 20.75 3.49
CA THR A 22 -4.39 20.24 2.64
C THR A 22 -4.58 20.63 1.18
N PRO A 23 -4.36 21.90 0.81
CA PRO A 23 -4.59 22.41 -0.55
C PRO A 23 -3.70 21.74 -1.60
N GLU A 24 -2.46 21.41 -1.25
CA GLU A 24 -1.51 20.73 -2.14
C GLU A 24 -1.99 19.31 -2.50
N LEU A 25 -2.45 18.54 -1.52
CA LEU A 25 -3.03 17.23 -1.75
C LEU A 25 -4.31 17.34 -2.58
N SER A 26 -5.14 18.36 -2.31
CA SER A 26 -6.35 18.62 -3.08
C SER A 26 -6.04 18.92 -4.54
N ALA A 27 -5.05 19.76 -4.81
CA ALA A 27 -4.61 20.05 -6.17
C ALA A 27 -4.07 18.82 -6.90
N ALA A 28 -3.31 17.98 -6.21
CA ALA A 28 -2.75 16.75 -6.76
C ALA A 28 -3.84 15.70 -7.09
N ARG A 29 -4.85 15.55 -6.21
CA ARG A 29 -5.89 14.54 -6.35
C ARG A 29 -7.10 14.99 -7.16
N PHE A 30 -7.30 16.32 -7.30
CA PHE A 30 -8.42 16.90 -8.05
C PHE A 30 -7.93 17.81 -9.18
N PRO A 31 -7.13 17.30 -10.13
CA PRO A 31 -6.64 18.12 -11.26
C PRO A 31 -7.79 18.56 -12.16
N VAL A 32 -7.59 19.73 -12.81
CA VAL A 32 -8.43 20.19 -13.91
C VAL A 32 -7.76 19.82 -15.22
N ARG A 33 -8.46 19.07 -16.07
CA ARG A 33 -8.02 18.69 -17.43
C ARG A 33 -9.15 18.98 -18.41
N ASP A 34 -8.86 19.66 -19.48
CA ASP A 34 -9.82 20.07 -20.52
C ASP A 34 -11.05 20.82 -19.94
N GLY A 35 -10.81 21.73 -18.98
CA GLY A 35 -11.85 22.51 -18.31
C GLY A 35 -12.73 21.70 -17.36
N LYS A 36 -12.47 20.43 -17.15
CA LYS A 36 -13.23 19.52 -16.29
C LYS A 36 -12.38 19.08 -15.09
N ARG A 37 -13.00 19.09 -13.93
CA ARG A 37 -12.35 18.64 -12.70
C ARG A 37 -12.52 17.13 -12.56
N TRP A 38 -11.42 16.44 -12.20
CA TRP A 38 -11.34 15.00 -12.03
C TRP A 38 -10.85 14.66 -10.64
N TYR A 39 -11.32 13.54 -10.09
CA TYR A 39 -10.74 12.92 -8.91
C TYR A 39 -9.93 11.70 -9.32
N LEU A 40 -8.64 11.69 -8.97
CA LEU A 40 -7.73 10.56 -9.17
C LEU A 40 -7.90 9.59 -8.02
N THR A 41 -8.48 8.40 -8.31
CA THR A 41 -8.87 7.46 -7.26
C THR A 41 -7.71 6.70 -6.65
N GLY A 42 -6.57 6.60 -7.34
CA GLY A 42 -5.47 5.72 -7.01
C GLY A 42 -5.73 4.25 -7.39
N ASP A 43 -6.88 3.93 -7.99
CA ASP A 43 -7.15 2.58 -8.49
C ASP A 43 -6.59 2.43 -9.90
N LEU A 44 -5.89 1.34 -10.16
CA LEU A 44 -5.47 0.94 -11.49
C LEU A 44 -6.60 0.17 -12.15
N ALA A 45 -6.99 0.58 -13.34
CA ALA A 45 -8.05 -0.07 -14.10
C ALA A 45 -7.70 -0.16 -15.58
N ILE A 46 -8.35 -1.08 -16.27
CA ILE A 46 -8.35 -1.19 -17.73
C ILE A 46 -9.78 -1.09 -18.21
N ARG A 47 -10.00 -0.37 -19.32
CA ARG A 47 -11.29 -0.31 -20.01
C ARG A 47 -11.27 -1.27 -21.19
N ASP A 48 -12.25 -2.16 -21.25
CA ASP A 48 -12.38 -3.07 -22.40
C ASP A 48 -13.10 -2.41 -23.60
N ALA A 49 -13.14 -3.12 -24.72
CA ALA A 49 -13.78 -2.64 -25.96
C ALA A 49 -15.31 -2.44 -25.81
N ALA A 50 -15.95 -3.06 -24.84
CA ALA A 50 -17.36 -2.86 -24.50
C ALA A 50 -17.59 -1.64 -23.61
N GLY A 51 -16.53 -0.98 -23.15
CA GLY A 51 -16.58 0.19 -22.28
C GLY A 51 -16.63 -0.13 -20.79
N THR A 52 -16.50 -1.42 -20.41
CA THR A 52 -16.50 -1.85 -19.01
C THR A 52 -15.12 -1.62 -18.38
N PHE A 53 -15.10 -1.11 -17.14
CA PHE A 53 -13.88 -0.96 -16.37
C PHE A 53 -13.63 -2.19 -15.50
N HIS A 54 -12.43 -2.73 -15.61
CA HIS A 54 -11.94 -3.84 -14.78
C HIS A 54 -10.84 -3.30 -13.86
N CYS A 55 -11.05 -3.38 -12.54
CA CYS A 55 -10.04 -2.99 -11.56
C CYS A 55 -8.90 -4.01 -11.54
N LEU A 56 -7.67 -3.51 -11.64
CA LEU A 56 -6.44 -4.31 -11.61
C LEU A 56 -5.71 -4.21 -10.26
N GLY A 57 -6.20 -3.36 -9.35
CA GLY A 57 -5.58 -3.11 -8.04
C GLY A 57 -5.41 -1.63 -7.76
N ARG A 58 -4.38 -1.28 -6.95
CA ARG A 58 -4.06 0.10 -6.60
C ARG A 58 -2.69 0.50 -7.14
N ILE A 59 -2.57 1.78 -7.50
CA ILE A 59 -1.30 2.41 -7.90
C ILE A 59 -0.44 2.67 -6.67
N ASP A 60 -1.10 3.04 -5.55
CA ASP A 60 -0.49 3.18 -4.24
C ASP A 60 -0.50 1.83 -3.48
N ASN A 61 0.24 1.76 -2.39
CA ASN A 61 0.32 0.55 -1.57
C ASN A 61 -0.80 0.46 -0.51
N GLN A 62 -1.91 1.13 -0.76
CA GLN A 62 -3.08 1.05 0.10
C GLN A 62 -3.77 -0.30 -0.05
N VAL A 63 -4.11 -0.90 1.07
CA VAL A 63 -4.72 -2.23 1.15
C VAL A 63 -5.94 -2.22 2.07
N LYS A 64 -6.81 -3.22 1.91
CA LYS A 64 -7.84 -3.52 2.90
C LYS A 64 -7.37 -4.70 3.75
N VAL A 65 -7.20 -4.47 5.05
CA VAL A 65 -6.83 -5.51 6.03
C VAL A 65 -8.01 -5.69 6.98
N MET A 66 -8.64 -6.86 6.99
CA MET A 66 -9.84 -7.15 7.80
C MET A 66 -10.92 -6.05 7.68
N GLY A 67 -11.11 -5.48 6.48
CA GLY A 67 -12.06 -4.40 6.21
C GLY A 67 -11.57 -2.98 6.47
N TYR A 68 -10.47 -2.79 7.18
CA TYR A 68 -9.86 -1.48 7.41
C TYR A 68 -8.98 -1.05 6.23
N ARG A 69 -9.06 0.23 5.89
CA ARG A 69 -8.19 0.85 4.88
C ARG A 69 -6.85 1.19 5.52
N VAL A 70 -5.78 0.58 5.06
CA VAL A 70 -4.42 0.72 5.61
C VAL A 70 -3.47 1.23 4.55
N GLU A 71 -2.70 2.27 4.90
CA GLU A 71 -1.56 2.74 4.14
C GLU A 71 -0.32 1.97 4.62
N LEU A 72 0.22 1.07 3.79
CA LEU A 72 1.39 0.29 4.17
C LEU A 72 2.63 1.16 4.39
N GLU A 73 2.72 2.32 3.73
CA GLU A 73 3.79 3.29 3.96
C GLU A 73 3.76 3.89 5.36
N GLU A 74 2.58 4.05 5.97
CA GLU A 74 2.45 4.50 7.35
C GLU A 74 2.99 3.43 8.31
N VAL A 75 2.65 2.16 8.05
CA VAL A 75 3.23 1.03 8.81
C VAL A 75 4.75 1.00 8.68
N ASP A 76 5.26 1.17 7.45
CA ASP A 76 6.70 1.21 7.17
C ASP A 76 7.40 2.38 7.90
N ALA A 77 6.76 3.56 7.95
CA ALA A 77 7.31 4.72 8.65
C ALA A 77 7.47 4.43 10.16
N HIS A 78 6.43 3.88 10.79
CA HIS A 78 6.49 3.48 12.19
C HIS A 78 7.47 2.33 12.44
N LEU A 79 7.59 1.40 11.49
CA LEU A 79 8.54 0.31 11.57
C LEU A 79 10.00 0.81 11.55
N ARG A 80 10.33 1.81 10.70
CA ARG A 80 11.66 2.46 10.70
C ARG A 80 11.95 3.11 12.06
N LEU A 81 11.00 3.85 12.60
CA LEU A 81 11.16 4.52 13.90
C LEU A 81 11.39 3.55 15.05
N THR A 82 10.75 2.37 15.03
CA THR A 82 10.85 1.40 16.13
C THR A 82 12.03 0.45 16.00
N SER A 83 12.44 0.13 14.76
CA SER A 83 13.53 -0.81 14.50
C SER A 83 14.88 -0.13 14.32
N GLY A 84 14.91 1.16 13.95
CA GLY A 84 16.12 1.88 13.55
C GLY A 84 16.67 1.45 12.19
N ALA A 85 15.97 0.62 11.43
CA ALA A 85 16.41 0.15 10.13
C ALA A 85 16.00 1.13 9.00
N ASP A 86 16.90 1.37 8.05
CA ASP A 86 16.64 2.24 6.91
C ASP A 86 15.72 1.60 5.88
N VAL A 87 15.90 0.29 5.63
CA VAL A 87 15.16 -0.45 4.61
C VAL A 87 14.15 -1.36 5.27
N VAL A 88 12.88 -1.02 5.11
CA VAL A 88 11.75 -1.81 5.63
C VAL A 88 10.67 -1.90 4.56
N GLY A 89 9.82 -2.93 4.66
CA GLY A 89 8.68 -3.06 3.78
C GLY A 89 7.60 -3.95 4.38
N SER A 90 6.36 -3.49 4.31
CA SER A 90 5.19 -4.22 4.79
C SER A 90 4.34 -4.69 3.62
N ILE A 91 3.72 -5.85 3.76
CA ILE A 91 2.76 -6.40 2.81
C ILE A 91 1.51 -6.90 3.54
N ALA A 92 0.39 -6.80 2.84
CA ALA A 92 -0.87 -7.39 3.29
C ALA A 92 -0.82 -8.92 3.10
N TRP A 93 -0.94 -9.69 4.18
CA TRP A 93 -0.79 -11.15 4.21
C TRP A 93 -1.41 -11.77 5.47
N PRO A 94 -1.97 -13.00 5.44
CA PRO A 94 -2.27 -13.77 4.21
C PRO A 94 -3.45 -13.18 3.43
N LEU A 95 -3.54 -13.54 2.16
CA LEU A 95 -4.73 -13.26 1.35
C LEU A 95 -5.63 -14.50 1.34
N VAL A 96 -6.87 -14.35 1.79
CA VAL A 96 -7.91 -15.39 1.73
C VAL A 96 -9.09 -14.80 0.96
N ASP A 97 -9.51 -15.44 -0.11
CA ASP A 97 -10.57 -14.96 -1.01
C ASP A 97 -10.36 -13.51 -1.49
N GLY A 98 -9.10 -13.15 -1.74
CA GLY A 98 -8.70 -11.81 -2.18
C GLY A 98 -8.68 -10.74 -1.09
N MET A 99 -8.99 -11.09 0.16
CA MET A 99 -8.95 -10.19 1.32
C MET A 99 -7.70 -10.44 2.18
N ALA A 100 -7.08 -9.37 2.64
CA ALA A 100 -5.96 -9.48 3.56
C ALA A 100 -6.44 -9.65 5.00
N HIS A 101 -5.91 -10.66 5.68
CA HIS A 101 -6.21 -10.98 7.07
C HIS A 101 -5.17 -10.45 8.06
N GLY A 102 -4.13 -9.79 7.58
CA GLY A 102 -3.09 -9.21 8.43
C GLY A 102 -2.03 -8.48 7.61
N ILE A 103 -0.97 -8.13 8.31
CA ILE A 103 0.22 -7.49 7.75
C ILE A 103 1.44 -8.30 8.20
N VAL A 104 2.37 -8.53 7.28
CA VAL A 104 3.71 -9.02 7.55
C VAL A 104 4.70 -7.96 7.13
N SER A 105 5.66 -7.65 8.01
CA SER A 105 6.67 -6.64 7.76
C SER A 105 8.07 -7.27 7.70
N PHE A 106 8.91 -6.68 6.88
CA PHE A 106 10.29 -7.09 6.67
C PHE A 106 11.25 -5.96 7.01
N ILE A 107 12.38 -6.31 7.56
CA ILE A 107 13.43 -5.38 7.95
C ILE A 107 14.74 -5.84 7.33
N GLY A 108 15.44 -4.94 6.65
CA GLY A 108 16.75 -5.17 6.08
C GLY A 108 17.83 -5.17 7.17
N ALA A 109 17.98 -6.29 7.84
CA ALA A 109 18.96 -6.50 8.90
C ALA A 109 19.26 -8.01 9.04
N PRO A 110 20.44 -8.40 9.52
CA PRO A 110 20.77 -9.82 9.74
C PRO A 110 19.97 -10.44 10.89
N THR A 111 19.61 -9.63 11.90
CA THR A 111 18.81 -10.06 13.06
C THR A 111 17.92 -8.92 13.54
N ILE A 112 16.83 -9.24 14.20
CA ILE A 112 15.92 -8.27 14.82
C ILE A 112 15.22 -8.86 16.05
N ASN A 113 15.00 -8.05 17.07
CA ASN A 113 14.09 -8.38 18.17
C ASN A 113 12.64 -8.12 17.71
N SER A 114 12.08 -9.06 16.95
CA SER A 114 10.73 -8.94 16.38
C SER A 114 9.66 -8.70 17.45
N ALA A 115 9.75 -9.35 18.61
CA ALA A 115 8.79 -9.20 19.69
C ALA A 115 8.83 -7.79 20.28
N GLY A 116 10.01 -7.22 20.49
CA GLY A 116 10.20 -5.84 20.95
C GLY A 116 9.65 -4.83 19.96
N VAL A 117 9.95 -4.98 18.67
CA VAL A 117 9.44 -4.10 17.61
C VAL A 117 7.90 -4.14 17.57
N ILE A 118 7.29 -5.32 17.59
CA ILE A 118 5.82 -5.46 17.59
C ILE A 118 5.22 -4.83 18.86
N ALA A 119 5.84 -5.00 20.04
CA ALA A 119 5.37 -4.39 21.26
C ALA A 119 5.41 -2.86 21.21
N ASP A 120 6.43 -2.29 20.58
CA ASP A 120 6.56 -0.85 20.36
C ASP A 120 5.54 -0.31 19.36
N LEU A 121 5.32 -1.03 18.26
CA LEU A 121 4.29 -0.68 17.27
C LEU A 121 2.89 -0.68 17.90
N LYS A 122 2.54 -1.64 18.74
CA LYS A 122 1.25 -1.70 19.44
C LYS A 122 0.94 -0.45 20.27
N ARG A 123 1.96 0.31 20.68
CA ARG A 123 1.78 1.57 21.43
C ARG A 123 1.64 2.80 20.53
N ARG A 124 1.91 2.67 19.23
CA ARG A 124 2.03 3.79 18.30
C ARG A 124 0.97 3.81 17.20
N ILE A 125 0.50 2.64 16.78
CA ILE A 125 -0.45 2.51 15.68
C ILE A 125 -1.66 1.65 16.09
N PRO A 126 -2.81 1.82 15.40
CA PRO A 126 -4.00 1.04 15.64
C PRO A 126 -3.76 -0.48 15.52
N PRO A 127 -4.46 -1.33 16.30
CA PRO A 127 -4.24 -2.78 16.31
C PRO A 127 -4.31 -3.45 14.93
N TYR A 128 -5.20 -2.99 14.04
CA TYR A 128 -5.37 -3.54 12.70
C TYR A 128 -4.21 -3.21 11.74
N MET A 129 -3.34 -2.25 12.10
CA MET A 129 -2.13 -1.88 11.36
C MET A 129 -0.88 -2.58 11.89
N VAL A 130 -0.95 -3.18 13.09
CA VAL A 130 0.20 -3.84 13.70
C VAL A 130 0.51 -5.14 12.94
N PRO A 131 1.76 -5.31 12.45
CA PRO A 131 2.16 -6.55 11.78
C PRO A 131 2.04 -7.75 12.71
N SER A 132 1.50 -8.85 12.19
CA SER A 132 1.45 -10.14 12.89
C SER A 132 2.83 -10.79 13.01
N ARG A 133 3.71 -10.50 12.03
CA ARG A 133 5.11 -10.97 11.97
C ARG A 133 6.02 -9.84 11.53
N VAL A 134 7.22 -9.79 12.11
CA VAL A 134 8.34 -8.95 11.64
C VAL A 134 9.52 -9.88 11.36
N ILE A 135 10.01 -9.85 10.12
CA ILE A 135 11.01 -10.79 9.61
C ILE A 135 12.27 -10.01 9.24
N ALA A 136 13.43 -10.47 9.72
CA ALA A 136 14.71 -9.94 9.28
C ALA A 136 15.15 -10.62 7.98
N LEU A 137 15.60 -9.83 7.01
CA LEU A 137 16.25 -10.29 5.79
C LEU A 137 17.61 -9.61 5.66
N GLU A 138 18.68 -10.38 5.50
CA GLU A 138 20.02 -9.81 5.25
C GLU A 138 20.04 -8.94 3.99
N LYS A 139 19.28 -9.34 2.99
CA LYS A 139 19.16 -8.62 1.72
C LYS A 139 17.70 -8.41 1.36
N MET A 140 17.24 -7.18 1.49
CA MET A 140 15.90 -6.79 1.05
C MET A 140 15.81 -6.78 -0.48
N PRO A 141 14.76 -7.37 -1.06
CA PRO A 141 14.54 -7.26 -2.50
C PRO A 141 14.15 -5.82 -2.86
N LEU A 142 14.87 -5.25 -3.83
CA LEU A 142 14.61 -3.92 -4.37
C LEU A 142 14.21 -4.02 -5.84
N ASN A 143 13.29 -3.18 -6.27
CA ASN A 143 12.94 -3.04 -7.68
C ASN A 143 14.00 -2.20 -8.45
N GLN A 144 13.83 -2.06 -9.76
CA GLN A 144 14.74 -1.29 -10.63
C GLN A 144 14.89 0.19 -10.23
N SER A 145 13.93 0.74 -9.49
CA SER A 145 13.97 2.13 -8.98
C SER A 145 14.57 2.23 -7.57
N GLY A 146 15.15 1.14 -7.03
CA GLY A 146 15.75 1.13 -5.70
C GLY A 146 14.74 1.08 -4.53
N LYS A 147 13.45 0.90 -4.81
CA LYS A 147 12.41 0.74 -3.79
C LYS A 147 12.21 -0.72 -3.44
N VAL A 148 11.72 -1.00 -2.23
CA VAL A 148 11.37 -2.37 -1.80
C VAL A 148 10.39 -3.01 -2.78
N ASP A 149 10.75 -4.20 -3.26
CA ASP A 149 9.91 -5.01 -4.14
C ASP A 149 8.93 -5.85 -3.31
N ARG A 150 7.73 -5.31 -3.09
CA ARG A 150 6.67 -5.99 -2.32
C ARG A 150 6.16 -7.27 -3.00
N ASN A 151 6.28 -7.38 -4.33
CA ASN A 151 5.91 -8.62 -5.03
C ASN A 151 6.91 -9.73 -4.73
N ALA A 152 8.20 -9.42 -4.73
CA ALA A 152 9.23 -10.37 -4.32
C ALA A 152 9.09 -10.81 -2.86
N LEU A 153 8.74 -9.88 -1.95
CA LEU A 153 8.44 -10.21 -0.54
C LEU A 153 7.22 -11.14 -0.41
N ARG A 154 6.16 -10.93 -1.22
CA ARG A 154 5.00 -11.81 -1.24
C ARG A 154 5.38 -13.22 -1.70
N GLN A 155 6.12 -13.33 -2.80
CA GLN A 155 6.62 -14.63 -3.30
C GLN A 155 7.52 -15.34 -2.28
N TRP A 156 8.24 -14.58 -1.47
CA TRP A 156 9.04 -15.14 -0.37
C TRP A 156 8.12 -15.80 0.67
N LEU A 157 7.04 -15.13 1.09
CA LEU A 157 6.07 -15.70 2.05
C LEU A 157 5.31 -16.91 1.47
N ASP A 158 4.95 -16.88 0.19
CA ASP A 158 4.29 -18.00 -0.48
C ASP A 158 5.14 -19.28 -0.41
N ARG A 159 6.47 -19.12 -0.50
CA ARG A 159 7.43 -20.23 -0.39
C ARG A 159 7.70 -20.66 1.06
N ASP A 160 7.70 -19.71 2.01
CA ASP A 160 7.90 -19.98 3.44
C ASP A 160 6.69 -20.67 4.08
N ALA A 161 5.51 -20.53 3.47
CA ALA A 161 4.25 -21.11 3.94
C ALA A 161 3.93 -22.49 3.31
N ALA A 162 4.69 -22.93 2.29
CA ALA A 162 4.51 -24.22 1.60
C ALA A 162 5.31 -25.32 2.27
#